data_1f96ca015c2bc0df496513f4b2236ce9
#
_entry.id   1f96ca015c2bc0df496513f4b2236ce9
#
_cell.length_a   1.000
_cell.length_b   1.000
_cell.length_c   1.000
_cell.angle_alpha   90.00
_cell.angle_beta   90.00
_cell.angle_gamma   90.00
#
_symmetry.space_group_name_H-M   'P 1'
#
loop_
_entity.id
_entity.type
_entity.pdbx_description
1 polymer ?
#
loop_
_entity_poly.entity_id
_entity_poly.type
_entity_poly.pdbx_seq_one_letter_code
_entity_poly.pdbx_strand_id
1 'polypeptide(L)'
;MRFLPVGDSMTIGATGDFTWRYRMWQHFDTFPGLRYEIVGPRTTLYDTGANAPVSHAYADPSFPPAARRHLSGWGEGWLHMAPVIADAVREAEADVLLVSLGLIDLGFYTDAEQTAANARAFITAARTANPRLRMVLLPVIPNVRAVTDAPFAASCARFNDLLAKAVADLDEPSSPLLLASRPTAYDIRTDTYDGTHPGPTGEHKLAAAFADAMHQAWELGGPYAGLPAPALPLPA
;
A
#
# COMPACT_ATOMS: atom_id res chain seq x y z
N MET A 1 -3.01 -1.26 -18.62
CA MET A 1 -2.15 -0.69 -17.56
C MET A 1 -1.92 -1.74 -16.49
N ARG A 2 -0.69 -1.95 -16.05
CA ARG A 2 -0.29 -3.05 -15.15
C ARG A 2 0.08 -2.48 -13.79
N PHE A 3 -0.74 -2.79 -12.78
CA PHE A 3 -0.59 -2.29 -11.41
C PHE A 3 0.12 -3.31 -10.54
N LEU A 4 1.20 -2.91 -9.88
CA LEU A 4 1.93 -3.74 -8.93
C LEU A 4 1.74 -3.18 -7.51
N PRO A 5 0.90 -3.83 -6.67
CA PRO A 5 0.85 -3.52 -5.24
C PRO A 5 2.14 -3.95 -4.54
N VAL A 6 2.74 -3.04 -3.78
CA VAL A 6 3.97 -3.29 -3.02
C VAL A 6 3.75 -2.90 -1.56
N GLY A 7 4.21 -3.74 -0.63
CA GLY A 7 4.04 -3.40 0.77
C GLY A 7 4.49 -4.46 1.78
N ASP A 8 4.14 -4.20 3.01
CA ASP A 8 4.40 -5.02 4.19
C ASP A 8 3.19 -5.93 4.55
N SER A 9 3.05 -6.24 5.84
CA SER A 9 1.94 -7.05 6.36
C SER A 9 0.57 -6.42 6.10
N MET A 10 0.45 -5.09 6.09
CA MET A 10 -0.80 -4.39 5.78
C MET A 10 -1.24 -4.57 4.32
N THR A 11 -0.30 -4.94 3.46
CA THR A 11 -0.55 -5.19 2.04
C THR A 11 -0.72 -6.66 1.73
N ILE A 12 0.12 -7.56 2.26
CA ILE A 12 -0.05 -9.00 2.03
C ILE A 12 -1.35 -9.51 2.65
N GLY A 13 -1.68 -9.05 3.86
CA GLY A 13 -2.84 -9.50 4.63
C GLY A 13 -2.65 -10.89 5.27
N ALA A 14 -3.48 -11.21 6.26
CA ALA A 14 -3.53 -12.52 6.89
C ALA A 14 -4.60 -13.43 6.27
N THR A 15 -4.50 -14.73 6.56
CA THR A 15 -5.55 -15.70 6.19
C THR A 15 -6.93 -15.21 6.61
N GLY A 16 -7.84 -15.10 5.65
CA GLY A 16 -9.20 -14.63 5.89
C GLY A 16 -9.42 -13.13 5.69
N ASP A 17 -8.39 -12.35 5.36
CA ASP A 17 -8.54 -10.94 5.01
C ASP A 17 -9.09 -10.77 3.58
N PHE A 18 -9.84 -9.68 3.36
CA PHE A 18 -10.11 -9.19 2.00
C PHE A 18 -8.86 -8.56 1.41
N THR A 19 -8.17 -7.68 2.14
CA THR A 19 -7.06 -6.81 1.77
C THR A 19 -7.50 -5.55 0.99
N TRP A 20 -6.76 -4.44 1.14
CA TRP A 20 -7.00 -3.25 0.33
C TRP A 20 -6.78 -3.52 -1.19
N ARG A 21 -5.99 -4.55 -1.55
CA ARG A 21 -5.77 -4.99 -2.94
C ARG A 21 -7.07 -5.52 -3.58
N TYR A 22 -7.85 -6.28 -2.81
CA TYR A 22 -9.19 -6.71 -3.20
C TYR A 22 -10.11 -5.52 -3.42
N ARG A 23 -10.09 -4.52 -2.51
CA ARG A 23 -10.91 -3.30 -2.64
C ARG A 23 -10.51 -2.49 -3.87
N MET A 24 -9.21 -2.41 -4.20
CA MET A 24 -8.72 -1.79 -5.43
C MET A 24 -9.19 -2.54 -6.67
N TRP A 25 -9.14 -3.89 -6.64
CA TRP A 25 -9.67 -4.69 -7.74
C TRP A 25 -11.15 -4.41 -7.94
N GLN A 26 -11.98 -4.44 -6.90
CA GLN A 26 -13.40 -4.09 -6.99
C GLN A 26 -13.60 -2.69 -7.58
N HIS A 27 -12.81 -1.71 -7.12
CA HIS A 27 -12.88 -0.35 -7.64
C HIS A 27 -12.54 -0.27 -9.13
N PHE A 28 -11.46 -0.88 -9.57
CA PHE A 28 -11.08 -0.88 -10.99
C PHE A 28 -12.15 -1.56 -11.88
N ASP A 29 -12.77 -2.62 -11.38
CA ASP A 29 -13.80 -3.38 -12.11
C ASP A 29 -15.10 -2.56 -12.33
N THR A 30 -15.28 -1.46 -11.58
CA THR A 30 -16.41 -0.53 -11.81
C THR A 30 -16.23 0.37 -13.04
N PHE A 31 -15.04 0.40 -13.66
CA PHE A 31 -14.73 1.25 -14.82
C PHE A 31 -14.53 0.44 -16.11
N PRO A 32 -15.57 0.18 -16.91
CA PRO A 32 -15.47 -0.66 -18.12
C PRO A 32 -14.46 -0.14 -19.16
N GLY A 33 -14.14 1.15 -19.13
CA GLY A 33 -13.13 1.77 -20.01
C GLY A 33 -11.68 1.59 -19.52
N LEU A 34 -11.47 1.18 -18.29
CA LEU A 34 -10.15 0.96 -17.71
C LEU A 34 -9.67 -0.45 -18.05
N ARG A 35 -8.76 -0.57 -19.00
CA ARG A 35 -8.06 -1.84 -19.25
C ARG A 35 -6.90 -1.97 -18.29
N TYR A 36 -6.99 -2.90 -17.34
CA TYR A 36 -5.99 -3.09 -16.31
C TYR A 36 -5.66 -4.56 -16.05
N GLU A 37 -4.50 -4.77 -15.46
CA GLU A 37 -4.05 -6.04 -14.89
C GLU A 37 -3.41 -5.74 -13.53
N ILE A 38 -3.64 -6.58 -12.53
CA ILE A 38 -2.88 -6.56 -11.28
C ILE A 38 -1.76 -7.58 -11.42
N VAL A 39 -0.52 -7.13 -11.23
CA VAL A 39 0.68 -7.93 -11.51
C VAL A 39 1.57 -8.06 -10.27
N GLY A 40 2.50 -9.01 -10.30
CA GLY A 40 3.46 -9.25 -9.23
C GLY A 40 3.84 -10.72 -9.10
N PRO A 41 4.92 -11.02 -8.38
CA PRO A 41 5.45 -12.37 -8.25
C PRO A 41 4.73 -13.24 -7.20
N ARG A 42 4.01 -12.63 -6.26
CA ARG A 42 3.34 -13.30 -5.13
C ARG A 42 1.83 -13.24 -5.29
N THR A 43 1.10 -14.22 -4.70
CA THR A 43 -0.38 -14.30 -4.74
C THR A 43 -0.98 -14.75 -3.41
N THR A 44 -0.18 -14.99 -2.40
CA THR A 44 -0.58 -15.57 -1.12
C THR A 44 -0.87 -14.50 -0.08
N LEU A 45 -1.67 -14.89 0.91
CA LEU A 45 -1.78 -14.26 2.23
C LEU A 45 -0.78 -14.90 3.19
N TYR A 46 -0.52 -14.23 4.31
CA TYR A 46 0.27 -14.77 5.39
C TYR A 46 -0.59 -15.66 6.29
N ASP A 47 -0.13 -16.87 6.55
CA ASP A 47 -0.74 -17.78 7.52
C ASP A 47 0.00 -17.67 8.84
N THR A 48 -0.68 -17.13 9.87
CA THR A 48 -0.09 -16.94 11.21
C THR A 48 0.16 -18.26 11.93
N GLY A 49 -0.61 -19.31 11.64
CA GLY A 49 -0.42 -20.64 12.21
C GLY A 49 0.78 -21.35 11.61
N ALA A 50 0.98 -21.25 10.30
CA ALA A 50 2.14 -21.78 9.60
C ALA A 50 3.37 -20.86 9.69
N ASN A 51 3.19 -19.61 10.15
CA ASN A 51 4.21 -18.56 10.16
C ASN A 51 4.88 -18.37 8.78
N ALA A 52 4.08 -18.36 7.71
CA ALA A 52 4.57 -18.35 6.33
C ALA A 52 3.52 -17.77 5.34
N PRO A 53 3.95 -17.20 4.18
CA PRO A 53 3.06 -16.67 3.15
C PRO A 53 2.54 -17.80 2.23
N VAL A 54 1.69 -18.66 2.76
CA VAL A 54 1.24 -19.90 2.06
C VAL A 54 -0.28 -19.99 1.88
N SER A 55 -1.05 -19.06 2.43
CA SER A 55 -2.52 -19.13 2.39
C SER A 55 -3.07 -18.52 1.10
N HIS A 56 -4.10 -19.17 0.55
CA HIS A 56 -4.94 -18.63 -0.54
C HIS A 56 -6.39 -18.41 -0.08
N ALA A 57 -6.66 -18.55 1.21
CA ALA A 57 -7.98 -18.38 1.82
C ALA A 57 -8.29 -16.90 2.06
N TYR A 58 -8.55 -16.17 0.98
CA TYR A 58 -9.08 -14.81 1.02
C TYR A 58 -10.51 -14.81 1.56
N ALA A 59 -10.94 -13.71 2.21
CA ALA A 59 -12.29 -13.58 2.75
C ALA A 59 -13.38 -13.75 1.68
N ASP A 60 -13.12 -13.28 0.46
CA ASP A 60 -13.98 -13.55 -0.70
C ASP A 60 -13.33 -14.59 -1.60
N PRO A 61 -13.87 -15.82 -1.67
CA PRO A 61 -13.34 -16.85 -2.56
C PRO A 61 -13.50 -16.51 -4.06
N SER A 62 -14.40 -15.58 -4.39
CA SER A 62 -14.60 -15.12 -5.78
C SER A 62 -13.52 -14.14 -6.26
N PHE A 63 -12.63 -13.65 -5.38
CA PHE A 63 -11.50 -12.82 -5.77
C PHE A 63 -10.64 -13.55 -6.81
N PRO A 64 -10.56 -13.06 -8.06
CA PRO A 64 -9.91 -13.81 -9.12
C PRO A 64 -8.42 -14.04 -8.85
N PRO A 65 -7.89 -15.24 -9.04
CA PRO A 65 -6.45 -15.52 -8.82
C PRO A 65 -5.52 -14.58 -9.56
N ALA A 66 -5.90 -14.14 -10.77
CA ALA A 66 -5.12 -13.17 -11.56
C ALA A 66 -5.02 -11.80 -10.90
N ALA A 67 -6.04 -11.38 -10.11
CA ALA A 67 -6.07 -10.12 -9.41
C ALA A 67 -5.42 -10.15 -8.01
N ARG A 68 -5.00 -11.33 -7.53
CA ARG A 68 -4.36 -11.49 -6.20
C ARG A 68 -2.88 -11.14 -6.19
N ARG A 69 -2.29 -10.78 -7.32
CA ARG A 69 -0.85 -10.57 -7.50
C ARG A 69 -0.35 -9.33 -6.73
N HIS A 70 0.89 -9.43 -6.21
CA HIS A 70 1.55 -8.38 -5.45
C HIS A 70 3.06 -8.64 -5.27
N LEU A 71 3.78 -7.63 -4.76
CA LEU A 71 5.10 -7.76 -4.17
C LEU A 71 5.01 -7.26 -2.71
N SER A 72 4.58 -8.08 -1.81
CA SER A 72 4.49 -7.72 -0.39
C SER A 72 4.79 -8.90 0.51
N GLY A 73 5.33 -8.64 1.70
CA GLY A 73 5.69 -9.66 2.64
C GLY A 73 5.50 -9.24 4.10
N TRP A 74 5.19 -10.20 4.93
CA TRP A 74 5.02 -9.98 6.35
C TRP A 74 6.36 -9.63 7.00
N GLY A 75 6.44 -8.47 7.66
CA GLY A 75 7.68 -7.99 8.26
C GLY A 75 8.71 -7.43 7.27
N GLU A 76 8.34 -7.27 6.00
CA GLU A 76 9.21 -6.65 4.98
C GLU A 76 8.95 -5.15 4.89
N GLY A 77 10.00 -4.34 4.74
CA GLY A 77 9.94 -2.88 4.60
C GLY A 77 10.68 -2.39 3.35
N TRP A 78 10.91 -1.08 3.24
CA TRP A 78 11.69 -0.46 2.17
C TRP A 78 13.07 -1.12 2.02
N LEU A 79 13.70 -1.44 3.18
CA LEU A 79 15.01 -2.12 3.24
C LEU A 79 15.02 -3.43 2.44
N HIS A 80 13.93 -4.20 2.52
CA HIS A 80 13.79 -5.49 1.88
C HIS A 80 13.35 -5.39 0.43
N MET A 81 12.54 -4.35 0.10
CA MET A 81 11.97 -4.18 -1.23
C MET A 81 12.90 -3.47 -2.21
N ALA A 82 13.77 -2.56 -1.74
CA ALA A 82 14.67 -1.83 -2.61
C ALA A 82 15.62 -2.73 -3.45
N PRO A 83 16.18 -3.83 -2.91
CA PRO A 83 17.02 -4.72 -3.70
C PRO A 83 16.31 -5.52 -4.79
N VAL A 84 15.00 -5.76 -4.66
CA VAL A 84 14.25 -6.67 -5.53
C VAL A 84 13.29 -5.97 -6.48
N ILE A 85 13.02 -4.67 -6.27
CA ILE A 85 11.97 -3.96 -7.02
C ILE A 85 12.28 -3.84 -8.51
N ALA A 86 13.53 -3.65 -8.90
CA ALA A 86 13.90 -3.52 -10.31
C ALA A 86 13.55 -4.79 -11.10
N ASP A 87 13.84 -5.96 -10.54
CA ASP A 87 13.52 -7.24 -11.18
C ASP A 87 12.00 -7.47 -11.18
N ALA A 88 11.32 -7.19 -10.07
CA ALA A 88 9.86 -7.31 -10.01
C ALA A 88 9.13 -6.40 -11.02
N VAL A 89 9.58 -5.16 -11.21
CA VAL A 89 9.02 -4.24 -12.21
C VAL A 89 9.26 -4.76 -13.62
N ARG A 90 10.47 -5.26 -13.91
CA ARG A 90 10.84 -5.77 -15.23
C ARG A 90 10.05 -7.03 -15.59
N GLU A 91 10.01 -8.01 -14.69
CA GLU A 91 9.33 -9.30 -14.91
C GLU A 91 7.82 -9.14 -14.99
N ALA A 92 7.26 -8.25 -14.18
CA ALA A 92 5.83 -7.94 -14.19
C ALA A 92 5.45 -6.95 -15.29
N GLU A 93 6.41 -6.30 -15.98
CA GLU A 93 6.17 -5.19 -16.93
C GLU A 93 5.22 -4.14 -16.30
N ALA A 94 5.49 -3.76 -15.06
CA ALA A 94 4.62 -2.86 -14.31
C ALA A 94 4.63 -1.43 -14.87
N ASP A 95 3.43 -0.85 -14.98
CA ASP A 95 3.23 0.56 -15.39
C ASP A 95 3.04 1.48 -14.17
N VAL A 96 2.45 0.95 -13.09
CA VAL A 96 2.10 1.71 -11.89
C VAL A 96 2.43 0.89 -10.64
N LEU A 97 3.14 1.48 -9.69
CA LEU A 97 3.29 0.92 -8.33
C LEU A 97 2.33 1.59 -7.36
N LEU A 98 1.69 0.79 -6.50
CA LEU A 98 0.90 1.23 -5.36
C LEU A 98 1.63 0.78 -4.09
N VAL A 99 2.29 1.71 -3.40
CA VAL A 99 3.29 1.36 -2.37
C VAL A 99 2.83 1.79 -0.98
N SER A 100 2.74 0.82 -0.06
CA SER A 100 2.47 1.03 1.37
C SER A 100 3.56 0.36 2.19
N LEU A 101 4.59 1.12 2.59
CA LEU A 101 5.78 0.67 3.31
C LEU A 101 6.26 1.70 4.33
N GLY A 102 7.03 1.26 5.30
CA GLY A 102 7.78 2.09 6.23
C GLY A 102 7.45 1.84 7.70
N LEU A 103 6.26 1.35 8.03
CA LEU A 103 5.90 1.06 9.42
C LEU A 103 6.83 -0.01 10.03
N ILE A 104 7.15 -1.03 9.26
CA ILE A 104 8.05 -2.12 9.67
C ILE A 104 9.50 -1.64 9.78
N ASP A 105 9.96 -0.81 8.83
CA ASP A 105 11.30 -0.22 8.92
C ASP A 105 11.47 0.53 10.24
N LEU A 106 10.56 1.46 10.53
CA LEU A 106 10.58 2.32 11.73
C LEU A 106 10.37 1.53 13.03
N GLY A 107 9.63 0.45 12.97
CA GLY A 107 9.31 -0.37 14.14
C GLY A 107 10.43 -1.29 14.57
N PHE A 108 11.27 -1.76 13.61
CA PHE A 108 12.16 -2.91 13.85
C PHE A 108 13.56 -2.79 13.28
N TYR A 109 13.81 -1.96 12.25
CA TYR A 109 15.05 -2.05 11.49
C TYR A 109 15.85 -0.75 11.43
N THR A 110 15.18 0.39 11.15
CA THR A 110 15.88 1.64 10.81
C THR A 110 15.19 2.85 11.44
N ASP A 111 15.92 3.96 11.55
CA ASP A 111 15.36 5.25 11.89
C ASP A 111 14.67 5.92 10.67
N ALA A 112 14.10 7.11 10.89
CA ALA A 112 13.36 7.83 9.85
C ALA A 112 14.25 8.24 8.67
N GLU A 113 15.47 8.63 8.92
CA GLU A 113 16.46 9.07 7.93
C GLU A 113 16.90 7.91 7.04
N GLN A 114 17.23 6.77 7.64
CA GLN A 114 17.63 5.58 6.89
C GLN A 114 16.44 5.00 6.13
N THR A 115 15.23 5.00 6.72
CA THR A 115 14.01 4.58 6.03
C THR A 115 13.75 5.44 4.79
N ALA A 116 13.94 6.76 4.89
CA ALA A 116 13.81 7.67 3.75
C ALA A 116 14.89 7.44 2.68
N ALA A 117 16.12 7.13 3.09
CA ALA A 117 17.18 6.75 2.16
C ALA A 117 16.84 5.45 1.41
N ASN A 118 16.27 4.45 2.10
CA ASN A 118 15.82 3.20 1.50
C ASN A 118 14.65 3.44 0.51
N ALA A 119 13.71 4.33 0.84
CA ALA A 119 12.63 4.72 -0.06
C ALA A 119 13.16 5.38 -1.34
N ARG A 120 14.15 6.27 -1.24
CA ARG A 120 14.81 6.88 -2.40
C ARG A 120 15.55 5.85 -3.26
N ALA A 121 16.25 4.91 -2.62
CA ALA A 121 16.92 3.82 -3.32
C ALA A 121 15.91 2.93 -4.07
N PHE A 122 14.78 2.61 -3.46
CA PHE A 122 13.68 1.88 -4.08
C PHE A 122 13.14 2.60 -5.32
N ILE A 123 12.81 3.90 -5.22
CA ILE A 123 12.30 4.69 -6.34
C ILE A 123 13.30 4.68 -7.50
N THR A 124 14.58 4.91 -7.19
CA THR A 124 15.65 4.91 -8.19
C THR A 124 15.78 3.54 -8.85
N ALA A 125 15.81 2.46 -8.07
CA ALA A 125 15.90 1.09 -8.59
C ALA A 125 14.69 0.72 -9.47
N ALA A 126 13.48 1.08 -9.06
CA ALA A 126 12.27 0.84 -9.85
C ALA A 126 12.32 1.54 -11.22
N ARG A 127 12.80 2.77 -11.28
CA ARG A 127 12.96 3.55 -12.52
C ARG A 127 14.03 3.00 -13.45
N THR A 128 15.06 2.32 -12.94
CA THR A 128 16.05 1.66 -13.82
C THR A 128 15.43 0.54 -14.65
N ALA A 129 14.36 -0.09 -14.14
CA ALA A 129 13.63 -1.15 -14.84
C ALA A 129 12.59 -0.59 -15.81
N ASN A 130 11.89 0.48 -15.43
CA ASN A 130 10.94 1.19 -16.29
C ASN A 130 11.06 2.71 -16.07
N PRO A 131 11.72 3.47 -16.97
CA PRO A 131 11.90 4.91 -16.82
C PRO A 131 10.61 5.73 -17.00
N ARG A 132 9.48 5.09 -17.30
CA ARG A 132 8.14 5.71 -17.37
C ARG A 132 7.20 5.22 -16.29
N LEU A 133 7.73 4.52 -15.30
CA LEU A 133 6.97 3.97 -14.20
C LEU A 133 6.30 5.07 -13.37
N ARG A 134 5.01 4.97 -13.18
CA ARG A 134 4.26 5.82 -12.25
C ARG A 134 4.25 5.19 -10.87
N MET A 135 4.32 5.99 -9.82
CA MET A 135 4.30 5.46 -8.45
C MET A 135 3.38 6.30 -7.57
N VAL A 136 2.55 5.63 -6.77
CA VAL A 136 1.78 6.25 -5.70
C VAL A 136 2.28 5.69 -4.38
N LEU A 137 2.81 6.55 -3.53
CA LEU A 137 3.32 6.20 -2.22
C LEU A 137 2.31 6.60 -1.15
N LEU A 138 2.00 5.69 -0.24
CA LEU A 138 1.17 5.98 0.92
C LEU A 138 2.07 6.41 2.10
N PRO A 139 1.78 7.52 2.79
CA PRO A 139 2.49 7.85 4.02
C PRO A 139 2.23 6.79 5.09
N VAL A 140 3.20 6.59 5.98
CA VAL A 140 3.03 5.67 7.11
C VAL A 140 1.84 6.09 7.97
N ILE A 141 0.96 5.13 8.22
CA ILE A 141 -0.12 5.25 9.20
C ILE A 141 0.41 4.63 10.50
N PRO A 142 0.61 5.44 11.56
CA PRO A 142 1.09 4.91 12.84
C PRO A 142 0.11 3.88 13.40
N ASN A 143 0.63 2.81 13.96
CA ASN A 143 -0.17 1.78 14.63
C ASN A 143 -0.41 2.13 16.12
N VAL A 144 -1.05 1.21 16.86
CA VAL A 144 -1.40 1.38 18.28
C VAL A 144 -0.19 1.69 19.17
N ARG A 145 1.02 1.23 18.81
CA ARG A 145 2.26 1.56 19.53
C ARG A 145 2.48 3.08 19.63
N ALA A 146 2.15 3.83 18.61
CA ALA A 146 2.33 5.29 18.59
C ALA A 146 1.44 6.03 19.62
N VAL A 147 0.43 5.38 20.18
CA VAL A 147 -0.43 5.96 21.24
C VAL A 147 0.35 6.11 22.56
N THR A 148 1.25 5.19 22.85
CA THR A 148 1.99 5.14 24.13
C THR A 148 3.50 5.32 23.97
N ASP A 149 4.04 5.23 22.77
CA ASP A 149 5.45 5.38 22.42
C ASP A 149 5.64 6.68 21.62
N ALA A 150 5.82 7.80 22.33
CA ALA A 150 6.02 9.12 21.73
C ALA A 150 7.25 9.18 20.79
N PRO A 151 8.42 8.59 21.11
CA PRO A 151 9.53 8.46 20.15
C PRO A 151 9.16 7.76 18.85
N PHE A 152 8.42 6.66 18.90
CA PHE A 152 7.95 5.97 17.71
C PHE A 152 6.96 6.82 16.89
N ALA A 153 6.03 7.50 17.56
CA ALA A 153 5.11 8.43 16.89
C ALA A 153 5.87 9.56 16.18
N ALA A 154 6.89 10.12 16.84
CA ALA A 154 7.76 11.14 16.25
C ALA A 154 8.56 10.62 15.05
N SER A 155 9.09 9.39 15.12
CA SER A 155 9.74 8.74 13.98
C SER A 155 8.82 8.56 12.78
N CYS A 156 7.57 8.14 12.99
CA CYS A 156 6.57 8.03 11.92
C CYS A 156 6.29 9.40 11.28
N ALA A 157 6.09 10.44 12.08
CA ALA A 157 5.88 11.80 11.58
C ALA A 157 7.09 12.30 10.79
N ARG A 158 8.29 12.14 11.35
CA ARG A 158 9.56 12.54 10.72
C ARG A 158 9.77 11.83 9.38
N PHE A 159 9.53 10.52 9.34
CA PHE A 159 9.62 9.78 8.07
C PHE A 159 8.63 10.29 7.04
N ASN A 160 7.39 10.57 7.42
CA ASN A 160 6.38 11.09 6.49
C ASN A 160 6.80 12.45 5.90
N ASP A 161 7.41 13.35 6.69
CA ASP A 161 7.98 14.60 6.19
C ASP A 161 9.13 14.35 5.19
N LEU A 162 10.01 13.41 5.51
CA LEU A 162 11.12 13.01 4.62
C LEU A 162 10.63 12.32 3.34
N LEU A 163 9.56 11.53 3.43
CA LEU A 163 8.93 10.89 2.27
C LEU A 163 8.31 11.94 1.36
N ALA A 164 7.59 12.92 1.92
CA ALA A 164 7.03 14.04 1.16
C ALA A 164 8.13 14.82 0.43
N LYS A 165 9.26 15.08 1.14
CA LYS A 165 10.43 15.71 0.51
C LYS A 165 11.01 14.83 -0.59
N ALA A 166 11.12 13.52 -0.38
CA ALA A 166 11.64 12.59 -1.38
C ALA A 166 10.77 12.58 -2.65
N VAL A 167 9.44 12.60 -2.47
CA VAL A 167 8.50 12.71 -3.59
C VAL A 167 8.71 14.01 -4.35
N ALA A 168 8.75 15.15 -3.65
CA ALA A 168 8.95 16.45 -4.29
C ALA A 168 10.30 16.56 -5.03
N ASP A 169 11.38 16.00 -4.47
CA ASP A 169 12.71 16.03 -5.06
C ASP A 169 12.84 15.11 -6.30
N LEU A 170 12.08 14.00 -6.32
CA LEU A 170 12.23 12.94 -7.32
C LEU A 170 11.06 12.89 -8.33
N ASP A 171 10.01 13.69 -8.13
CA ASP A 171 8.91 13.75 -9.11
C ASP A 171 9.43 14.29 -10.45
N GLU A 172 9.06 13.61 -11.53
CA GLU A 172 9.44 14.00 -12.88
C GLU A 172 8.33 13.64 -13.90
N PRO A 173 8.10 14.46 -14.92
CA PRO A 173 7.00 14.23 -15.87
C PRO A 173 7.06 12.89 -16.61
N SER A 174 8.27 12.36 -16.83
CA SER A 174 8.47 11.07 -17.52
C SER A 174 8.10 9.87 -16.66
N SER A 175 8.18 10.01 -15.32
CA SER A 175 7.92 8.97 -14.32
C SER A 175 7.30 9.62 -13.08
N PRO A 176 6.01 9.99 -13.15
CA PRO A 176 5.33 10.74 -12.09
C PRO A 176 5.29 9.97 -10.78
N LEU A 177 5.52 10.72 -9.69
CA LEU A 177 5.57 10.21 -8.33
C LEU A 177 4.55 10.98 -7.47
N LEU A 178 3.60 10.27 -6.88
CA LEU A 178 2.58 10.87 -6.01
C LEU A 178 2.77 10.41 -4.56
N LEU A 179 2.56 11.33 -3.63
CA LEU A 179 2.27 11.01 -2.25
C LEU A 179 0.76 11.07 -2.06
N ALA A 180 0.13 9.94 -1.79
CA ALA A 180 -1.29 9.89 -1.47
C ALA A 180 -1.56 10.64 -0.16
N SER A 181 -2.74 11.22 -0.04
CA SER A 181 -3.19 11.75 1.24
C SER A 181 -3.35 10.62 2.26
N ARG A 182 -3.13 10.92 3.54
CA ARG A 182 -3.49 9.96 4.59
C ARG A 182 -4.98 9.61 4.45
N PRO A 183 -5.34 8.34 4.64
CA PRO A 183 -6.74 7.94 4.56
C PRO A 183 -7.61 8.78 5.50
N THR A 184 -8.67 9.37 4.93
CA THR A 184 -9.58 10.25 5.68
C THR A 184 -10.23 9.48 6.83
N ALA A 185 -10.23 10.07 8.03
CA ALA A 185 -10.85 9.52 9.23
C ALA A 185 -10.39 8.09 9.57
N TYR A 186 -9.13 7.74 9.25
CA TYR A 186 -8.58 6.45 9.68
C TYR A 186 -8.40 6.44 11.20
N ASP A 187 -9.13 5.55 11.86
CA ASP A 187 -9.06 5.32 13.30
C ASP A 187 -8.52 3.91 13.58
N ILE A 188 -7.36 3.83 14.23
CA ILE A 188 -6.67 2.58 14.56
C ILE A 188 -7.59 1.60 15.32
N ARG A 189 -8.53 2.11 16.13
CA ARG A 189 -9.41 1.28 16.98
C ARG A 189 -10.53 0.60 16.20
N THR A 190 -11.00 1.22 15.14
CA THR A 190 -12.15 0.75 14.35
C THR A 190 -11.77 0.23 12.97
N ASP A 191 -10.64 0.69 12.42
CA ASP A 191 -10.18 0.35 11.09
C ASP A 191 -9.13 -0.75 11.07
N THR A 192 -8.69 -1.21 12.25
CA THR A 192 -7.76 -2.35 12.38
C THR A 192 -8.35 -3.41 13.32
N TYR A 193 -7.94 -4.67 13.15
CA TYR A 193 -8.39 -5.75 14.02
C TYR A 193 -7.46 -5.99 15.23
N ASP A 194 -6.22 -5.47 15.18
CA ASP A 194 -5.22 -5.67 16.24
C ASP A 194 -4.44 -4.39 16.59
N GLY A 195 -4.90 -3.24 16.12
CA GLY A 195 -4.22 -1.96 16.30
C GLY A 195 -3.14 -1.66 15.25
N THR A 196 -2.94 -2.54 14.26
CA THR A 196 -1.97 -2.40 13.19
C THR A 196 -2.56 -2.77 11.83
N HIS A 197 -3.07 -3.99 11.70
CA HIS A 197 -3.50 -4.56 10.44
C HIS A 197 -4.94 -4.13 10.10
N PRO A 198 -5.19 -3.66 8.88
CA PRO A 198 -6.48 -3.12 8.51
C PRO A 198 -7.57 -4.20 8.53
N GLY A 199 -8.68 -3.90 9.20
CA GLY A 199 -9.94 -4.61 9.04
C GLY A 199 -10.71 -4.10 7.81
N PRO A 200 -11.93 -4.62 7.56
CA PRO A 200 -12.68 -4.30 6.35
C PRO A 200 -12.85 -2.81 6.05
N THR A 201 -13.07 -1.97 7.07
CA THR A 201 -13.18 -0.51 6.90
C THR A 201 -11.84 0.14 6.60
N GLY A 202 -10.77 -0.29 7.26
CA GLY A 202 -9.40 0.17 7.01
C GLY A 202 -8.93 -0.17 5.60
N GLU A 203 -9.23 -1.37 5.11
CA GLU A 203 -8.92 -1.78 3.73
C GLU A 203 -9.56 -0.87 2.69
N HIS A 204 -10.84 -0.49 2.88
CA HIS A 204 -11.51 0.48 2.02
C HIS A 204 -10.84 1.84 2.04
N LYS A 205 -10.44 2.34 3.23
CA LYS A 205 -9.78 3.63 3.39
C LYS A 205 -8.40 3.67 2.75
N LEU A 206 -7.63 2.57 2.83
CA LEU A 206 -6.34 2.44 2.13
C LEU A 206 -6.53 2.43 0.61
N ALA A 207 -7.48 1.65 0.11
CA ALA A 207 -7.81 1.62 -1.31
C ALA A 207 -8.27 3.00 -1.82
N ALA A 208 -9.10 3.71 -1.05
CA ALA A 208 -9.54 5.06 -1.37
C ALA A 208 -8.36 6.03 -1.51
N ALA A 209 -7.39 5.98 -0.61
CA ALA A 209 -6.22 6.87 -0.67
C ALA A 209 -5.44 6.69 -1.99
N PHE A 210 -5.27 5.46 -2.47
CA PHE A 210 -4.63 5.19 -3.76
C PHE A 210 -5.50 5.63 -4.95
N ALA A 211 -6.77 5.24 -4.95
CA ALA A 211 -7.71 5.53 -6.04
C ALA A 211 -7.89 7.04 -6.24
N ASP A 212 -8.14 7.77 -5.15
CA ASP A 212 -8.36 9.21 -5.19
C ASP A 212 -7.10 9.98 -5.63
N ALA A 213 -5.91 9.55 -5.18
CA ALA A 213 -4.65 10.15 -5.63
C ALA A 213 -4.45 9.98 -7.14
N MET A 214 -4.70 8.77 -7.68
CA MET A 214 -4.59 8.51 -9.12
C MET A 214 -5.65 9.26 -9.93
N HIS A 215 -6.88 9.33 -9.43
CA HIS A 215 -7.96 10.06 -10.10
C HIS A 215 -7.66 11.57 -10.17
N GLN A 216 -7.27 12.18 -9.04
CA GLN A 216 -7.01 13.60 -8.96
C GLN A 216 -5.83 14.06 -9.82
N ALA A 217 -4.75 13.27 -9.85
CA ALA A 217 -3.51 13.66 -10.53
C ALA A 217 -3.41 13.18 -11.98
N TRP A 218 -4.02 12.03 -12.31
CA TRP A 218 -3.85 11.37 -13.60
C TRP A 218 -5.16 11.10 -14.33
N GLU A 219 -6.30 11.49 -13.75
CA GLU A 219 -7.66 11.16 -14.26
C GLU A 219 -7.85 9.65 -14.48
N LEU A 220 -7.16 8.83 -13.70
CA LEU A 220 -7.15 7.38 -13.82
C LEU A 220 -8.22 6.77 -12.91
N GLY A 221 -9.14 6.01 -13.52
CA GLY A 221 -10.34 5.54 -12.83
C GLY A 221 -11.30 6.68 -12.50
N GLY A 222 -11.91 6.63 -11.33
CA GLY A 222 -12.77 7.66 -10.77
C GLY A 222 -12.56 7.81 -9.26
N PRO A 223 -13.27 8.71 -8.60
CA PRO A 223 -13.22 8.81 -7.15
C PRO A 223 -13.67 7.49 -6.52
N TYR A 224 -13.07 7.14 -5.39
CA TYR A 224 -13.41 5.88 -4.73
C TYR A 224 -14.81 5.88 -4.14
N ALA A 225 -15.67 4.98 -4.58
CA ALA A 225 -17.07 4.90 -4.17
C ALA A 225 -17.39 3.75 -3.18
N GLY A 226 -16.38 2.92 -2.83
CA GLY A 226 -16.58 1.71 -2.03
C GLY A 226 -16.56 1.90 -0.52
N LEU A 227 -16.44 3.13 0.00
CA LEU A 227 -16.48 3.36 1.44
C LEU A 227 -17.90 3.04 1.97
N PRO A 228 -18.04 2.23 3.04
CA PRO A 228 -19.32 2.06 3.69
C PRO A 228 -19.83 3.42 4.18
N ALA A 229 -21.14 3.65 4.04
CA ALA A 229 -21.76 4.85 4.58
C ALA A 229 -21.38 5.00 6.08
N PRO A 230 -21.06 6.19 6.57
CA PRO A 230 -20.80 6.40 7.98
C PRO A 230 -21.98 5.85 8.79
N ALA A 231 -21.70 5.06 9.81
CA ALA A 231 -22.75 4.58 10.69
C ALA A 231 -23.53 5.75 11.23
N LEU A 232 -24.87 5.74 11.05
CA LEU A 232 -25.72 6.74 11.65
C LEU A 232 -25.48 6.72 13.17
N PRO A 233 -25.35 7.88 13.83
CA PRO A 233 -25.24 7.90 15.28
C PRO A 233 -26.47 7.18 15.86
N LEU A 234 -26.21 6.26 16.79
CA LEU A 234 -27.29 5.59 17.52
C LEU A 234 -28.19 6.67 18.15
N PRO A 235 -29.51 6.56 18.04
CA PRO A 235 -30.41 7.49 18.73
C PRO A 235 -30.12 7.46 20.22
N ALA A 236 -30.04 8.63 20.83
CA ALA A 236 -29.77 8.84 22.27
C ALA A 236 -30.89 8.27 23.15
#